data_5eeb0ca8b0c7e71b6494b0a4db3d5f96
#
_entry.id   5eeb0ca8b0c7e71b6494b0a4db3d5f96
#
_cell.length_a   1.000
_cell.length_b   1.000
_cell.length_c   1.000
_cell.angle_alpha   90.00
_cell.angle_beta   90.00
_cell.angle_gamma   90.00
#
_symmetry.space_group_name_H-M   'P 1'
#
loop_
_entity.id
_entity.type
_entity.pdbx_description
1 polymer ?
#
loop_
_entity_poly.entity_id
_entity_poly.type
_entity_poly.pdbx_seq_one_letter_code
_entity_poly.pdbx_strand_id
1 'polypeptide(L)'
;MKKKYHLEVIRILAILMVMYNHSAAFMSFSNQSGVEYAISFLFSMVCKGAVPLFFMVSGALLLGKNESGKDLFQKRILRMILVIVIFSFLYYMKLVLKGERPFAPFSFLLSLPTDLVYLPYWFLYSYLGVLTILPILRPLAQNMSKNTFWYLII
;
A
#
# COMPACT_ATOMS: atom_id res chain seq x y z
N MET A 1 17.48 -18.65 -2.64
CA MET A 1 16.20 -18.67 -1.86
C MET A 1 15.09 -19.24 -2.72
N LYS A 2 14.39 -20.30 -2.27
CA LYS A 2 13.21 -20.82 -2.98
C LYS A 2 12.13 -19.71 -3.02
N LYS A 3 11.56 -19.46 -4.20
CA LYS A 3 10.44 -18.51 -4.34
C LYS A 3 9.26 -18.99 -3.50
N LYS A 4 8.75 -18.12 -2.62
CA LYS A 4 7.58 -18.41 -1.77
C LYS A 4 6.32 -17.99 -2.52
N TYR A 5 5.93 -18.78 -3.54
CA TYR A 5 4.79 -18.47 -4.42
C TYR A 5 3.49 -18.19 -3.67
N HIS A 6 3.24 -18.91 -2.56
CA HIS A 6 2.04 -18.69 -1.73
C HIS A 6 1.96 -17.25 -1.17
N LEU A 7 3.10 -16.66 -0.76
CA LEU A 7 3.11 -15.28 -0.27
C LEU A 7 2.88 -14.26 -1.39
N GLU A 8 3.36 -14.54 -2.60
CA GLU A 8 3.10 -13.68 -3.76
C GLU A 8 1.61 -13.72 -4.14
N VAL A 9 0.98 -14.89 -4.09
CA VAL A 9 -0.47 -15.02 -4.35
C VAL A 9 -1.28 -14.25 -3.30
N ILE A 10 -0.97 -14.38 -2.01
CA ILE A 10 -1.66 -13.64 -0.94
C ILE A 10 -1.50 -12.12 -1.16
N ARG A 11 -0.33 -11.67 -1.58
CA ARG A 11 -0.06 -10.26 -1.88
C ARG A 11 -0.90 -9.75 -3.05
N ILE A 12 -1.06 -10.53 -4.12
CA ILE A 12 -1.93 -10.19 -5.25
C ILE A 12 -3.38 -10.10 -4.78
N LEU A 13 -3.85 -11.08 -3.99
CA LEU A 13 -5.20 -11.06 -3.42
C LEU A 13 -5.42 -9.81 -2.55
N ALA A 14 -4.46 -9.46 -1.69
CA ALA A 14 -4.54 -8.25 -0.88
C ALA A 14 -4.67 -6.97 -1.74
N ILE A 15 -3.92 -6.88 -2.85
CA ILE A 15 -4.04 -5.75 -3.79
C ILE A 15 -5.43 -5.71 -4.43
N LEU A 16 -5.97 -6.84 -4.87
CA LEU A 16 -7.32 -6.91 -5.45
C LEU A 16 -8.40 -6.50 -4.45
N MET A 17 -8.27 -6.91 -3.18
CA MET A 17 -9.17 -6.49 -2.10
C MET A 17 -9.10 -4.97 -1.85
N VAL A 18 -7.89 -4.37 -1.89
CA VAL A 18 -7.72 -2.91 -1.81
C VAL A 18 -8.42 -2.22 -2.99
N MET A 19 -8.25 -2.73 -4.21
CA MET A 19 -8.92 -2.18 -5.39
C MET A 19 -10.44 -2.27 -5.28
N TYR A 20 -10.97 -3.38 -4.78
CA TYR A 20 -12.40 -3.53 -4.52
C TYR A 20 -12.92 -2.49 -3.53
N ASN A 21 -12.24 -2.25 -2.41
CA ASN A 21 -12.62 -1.24 -1.43
C ASN A 21 -12.66 0.19 -1.98
N HIS A 22 -11.87 0.47 -3.03
CA HIS A 22 -11.84 1.78 -3.69
C HIS A 22 -12.67 1.82 -4.97
N SER A 23 -13.32 0.72 -5.34
CA SER A 23 -14.24 0.68 -6.48
C SER A 23 -15.63 1.15 -6.07
N ALA A 24 -16.38 1.68 -7.03
CA ALA A 24 -17.79 2.05 -6.82
C ALA A 24 -18.71 0.83 -6.57
N ALA A 25 -18.20 -0.39 -6.69
CA ALA A 25 -18.97 -1.62 -6.54
C ALA A 25 -19.67 -1.70 -5.18
N PHE A 26 -18.97 -1.35 -4.08
CA PHE A 26 -19.59 -1.32 -2.75
C PHE A 26 -20.75 -0.32 -2.67
N MET A 27 -20.61 0.87 -3.26
CA MET A 27 -21.67 1.89 -3.27
C MET A 27 -22.89 1.46 -4.07
N SER A 28 -22.71 0.70 -5.15
CA SER A 28 -23.83 0.16 -5.94
C SER A 28 -24.68 -0.81 -5.13
N PHE A 29 -24.07 -1.60 -4.25
CA PHE A 29 -24.77 -2.54 -3.38
C PHE A 29 -25.33 -1.89 -2.10
N SER A 30 -24.79 -0.76 -1.66
CA SER A 30 -25.25 -0.08 -0.43
C SER A 30 -26.67 0.50 -0.55
N ASN A 31 -27.18 0.70 -1.76
CA ASN A 31 -28.54 1.15 -2.04
C ASN A 31 -29.56 -0.01 -2.10
N GLN A 32 -29.11 -1.25 -1.94
CA GLN A 32 -29.99 -2.43 -1.90
C GLN A 32 -30.32 -2.78 -0.44
N SER A 33 -31.47 -3.39 -0.23
CA SER A 33 -31.91 -3.88 1.08
C SER A 33 -31.91 -5.41 1.10
N GLY A 34 -31.74 -6.01 2.29
CA GLY A 34 -31.84 -7.46 2.46
C GLY A 34 -30.52 -8.21 2.40
N VAL A 35 -30.55 -9.44 1.89
CA VAL A 35 -29.42 -10.38 1.92
C VAL A 35 -28.23 -9.88 1.09
N GLU A 36 -28.49 -9.25 -0.05
CA GLU A 36 -27.44 -8.73 -0.94
C GLU A 36 -26.61 -7.64 -0.26
N TYR A 37 -27.27 -6.72 0.47
CA TYR A 37 -26.59 -5.73 1.28
C TYR A 37 -25.71 -6.39 2.36
N ALA A 38 -26.24 -7.38 3.08
CA ALA A 38 -25.51 -8.07 4.13
C ALA A 38 -24.25 -8.77 3.61
N ILE A 39 -24.35 -9.45 2.46
CA ILE A 39 -23.20 -10.10 1.82
C ILE A 39 -22.15 -9.07 1.39
N SER A 40 -22.56 -7.98 0.75
CA SER A 40 -21.67 -6.92 0.31
C SER A 40 -20.98 -6.22 1.47
N PHE A 41 -21.70 -6.01 2.56
CA PHE A 41 -21.17 -5.43 3.79
C PHE A 41 -20.12 -6.34 4.42
N LEU A 42 -20.42 -7.62 4.59
CA LEU A 42 -19.46 -8.61 5.12
C LEU A 42 -18.22 -8.72 4.25
N PHE A 43 -18.37 -8.75 2.92
CA PHE A 43 -17.25 -8.79 2.00
C PHE A 43 -16.38 -7.53 2.09
N SER A 44 -17.01 -6.35 2.19
CA SER A 44 -16.30 -5.09 2.40
C SER A 44 -15.53 -5.08 3.72
N MET A 45 -16.10 -5.62 4.80
CA MET A 45 -15.41 -5.77 6.09
C MET A 45 -14.15 -6.64 5.97
N VAL A 46 -14.25 -7.78 5.30
CA VAL A 46 -13.10 -8.66 5.03
C VAL A 46 -12.04 -7.91 4.21
N CYS A 47 -12.46 -7.16 3.19
CA CYS A 47 -11.57 -6.39 2.33
C CYS A 47 -10.83 -5.26 3.07
N LYS A 48 -11.36 -4.75 4.21
CA LYS A 48 -10.63 -3.78 5.06
C LYS A 48 -9.36 -4.37 5.68
N GLY A 49 -9.31 -5.68 5.87
CA GLY A 49 -8.10 -6.40 6.29
C GLY A 49 -6.99 -6.48 5.23
N ALA A 50 -7.24 -6.04 4.01
CA ALA A 50 -6.29 -6.16 2.90
C ALA A 50 -4.98 -5.40 3.12
N VAL A 51 -5.05 -4.19 3.70
CA VAL A 51 -3.86 -3.36 3.95
C VAL A 51 -2.94 -3.99 5.00
N PRO A 52 -3.41 -4.37 6.21
CA PRO A 52 -2.59 -5.13 7.16
C PRO A 52 -2.00 -6.40 6.55
N LEU A 53 -2.81 -7.18 5.82
CA LEU A 53 -2.37 -8.40 5.17
C LEU A 53 -1.22 -8.14 4.18
N PHE A 54 -1.32 -7.08 3.37
CA PHE A 54 -0.27 -6.68 2.44
C PHE A 54 1.03 -6.32 3.18
N PHE A 55 0.95 -5.57 4.29
CA PHE A 55 2.12 -5.23 5.10
C PHE A 55 2.75 -6.46 5.75
N MET A 56 1.95 -7.37 6.30
CA MET A 56 2.43 -8.63 6.90
C MET A 56 3.17 -9.48 5.88
N VAL A 57 2.60 -9.69 4.70
CA VAL A 57 3.24 -10.45 3.62
C VAL A 57 4.49 -9.75 3.10
N SER A 58 4.45 -8.43 2.95
CA SER A 58 5.62 -7.64 2.56
C SER A 58 6.74 -7.75 3.59
N GLY A 59 6.41 -7.68 4.89
CA GLY A 59 7.36 -7.91 5.98
C GLY A 59 7.99 -9.31 5.91
N ALA A 60 7.19 -10.37 5.75
CA ALA A 60 7.67 -11.75 5.63
C ALA A 60 8.59 -11.97 4.42
N LEU A 61 8.40 -11.22 3.34
CA LEU A 61 9.23 -11.28 2.13
C LEU A 61 10.49 -10.41 2.20
N LEU A 62 10.47 -9.32 2.98
CA LEU A 62 11.50 -8.30 2.97
C LEU A 62 12.47 -8.37 4.17
N LEU A 63 11.99 -8.74 5.36
CA LEU A 63 12.80 -8.77 6.58
C LEU A 63 13.90 -9.84 6.54
N GLY A 64 13.63 -10.99 5.91
CA GLY A 64 14.60 -12.07 5.76
C GLY A 64 15.61 -11.90 4.62
N LYS A 65 15.59 -10.77 3.89
CA LYS A 65 16.49 -10.54 2.76
C LYS A 65 17.75 -9.78 3.19
N ASN A 66 18.92 -10.29 2.78
CA ASN A 66 20.20 -9.59 2.90
C ASN A 66 20.46 -8.78 1.61
N GLU A 67 19.81 -7.63 1.50
CA GLU A 67 20.03 -6.67 0.42
C GLU A 67 20.83 -5.47 0.97
N SER A 68 21.78 -4.94 0.18
CA SER A 68 22.49 -3.71 0.55
C SER A 68 21.53 -2.51 0.59
N GLY A 69 21.87 -1.46 1.34
CA GLY A 69 21.10 -0.23 1.37
C GLY A 69 20.95 0.41 -0.02
N LYS A 70 22.00 0.32 -0.84
CA LYS A 70 22.00 0.79 -2.24
C LYS A 70 21.02 0.02 -3.10
N ASP A 71 20.99 -1.32 -2.99
CA ASP A 71 20.03 -2.16 -3.71
C ASP A 71 18.58 -1.89 -3.29
N LEU A 72 18.37 -1.71 -1.99
CA LEU A 72 17.05 -1.36 -1.45
C LEU A 72 16.57 -0.03 -2.03
N PHE A 73 17.43 1.00 -2.00
CA PHE A 73 17.10 2.31 -2.55
C PHE A 73 16.79 2.25 -4.05
N GLN A 74 17.68 1.72 -4.86
CA GLN A 74 17.53 1.72 -6.32
C GLN A 74 16.42 0.79 -6.82
N LYS A 75 16.29 -0.41 -6.23
CA LYS A 75 15.35 -1.42 -6.73
C LYS A 75 13.95 -1.31 -6.16
N ARG A 76 13.78 -0.66 -4.99
CA ARG A 76 12.49 -0.60 -4.29
C ARG A 76 12.02 0.81 -4.02
N ILE A 77 12.80 1.62 -3.29
CA ILE A 77 12.41 2.96 -2.89
C ILE A 77 12.21 3.84 -4.11
N LEU A 78 13.21 3.91 -5.00
CA LEU A 78 13.13 4.72 -6.21
C LEU A 78 11.97 4.28 -7.11
N ARG A 79 11.76 2.97 -7.27
CA ARG A 79 10.63 2.45 -8.04
C ARG A 79 9.30 2.85 -7.43
N MET A 80 9.16 2.82 -6.11
CA MET A 80 7.93 3.24 -5.43
C MET A 80 7.69 4.74 -5.57
N ILE A 81 8.74 5.57 -5.44
CA ILE A 81 8.66 7.02 -5.68
C ILE A 81 8.19 7.30 -7.12
N LEU A 82 8.76 6.62 -8.12
CA LEU A 82 8.35 6.77 -9.51
C LEU A 82 6.87 6.40 -9.71
N VAL A 83 6.41 5.31 -9.10
CA VAL A 83 4.99 4.92 -9.15
C VAL A 83 4.12 6.00 -8.55
N ILE A 84 4.44 6.51 -7.36
CA ILE A 84 3.69 7.59 -6.70
C ILE A 84 3.64 8.83 -7.60
N VAL A 85 4.78 9.29 -8.13
CA VAL A 85 4.86 10.48 -8.97
C VAL A 85 4.04 10.31 -10.25
N ILE A 86 4.20 9.20 -10.96
CA ILE A 86 3.51 8.96 -12.24
C ILE A 86 1.99 8.91 -12.02
N PHE A 87 1.50 8.10 -11.07
CA PHE A 87 0.07 7.96 -10.85
C PHE A 87 -0.57 9.21 -10.25
N SER A 88 0.13 9.93 -9.37
CA SER A 88 -0.33 11.23 -8.87
C SER A 88 -0.40 12.26 -9.99
N PHE A 89 0.58 12.27 -10.91
CA PHE A 89 0.57 13.16 -12.06
C PHE A 89 -0.59 12.84 -13.03
N LEU A 90 -0.83 11.57 -13.31
CA LEU A 90 -1.97 11.16 -14.15
C LEU A 90 -3.31 11.58 -13.55
N TYR A 91 -3.46 11.43 -12.23
CA TYR A 91 -4.67 11.86 -11.54
C TYR A 91 -4.80 13.40 -11.52
N TYR A 92 -3.70 14.11 -11.27
CA TYR A 92 -3.65 15.57 -11.37
C TYR A 92 -4.07 16.06 -12.77
N MET A 93 -3.53 15.46 -13.82
CA MET A 93 -3.92 15.79 -15.21
C MET A 93 -5.41 15.56 -15.46
N LYS A 94 -5.99 14.50 -14.92
CA LYS A 94 -7.45 14.28 -14.98
C LYS A 94 -8.22 15.43 -14.32
N LEU A 95 -7.78 15.96 -13.18
CA LEU A 95 -8.43 17.08 -12.50
C LEU A 95 -8.28 18.39 -13.32
N VAL A 96 -7.13 18.62 -13.92
CA VAL A 96 -6.87 19.77 -14.80
C VAL A 96 -7.78 19.72 -16.04
N LEU A 97 -7.89 18.56 -16.70
CA LEU A 97 -8.76 18.38 -17.86
C LEU A 97 -10.25 18.56 -17.55
N LYS A 98 -10.66 18.29 -16.31
CA LYS A 98 -12.04 18.57 -15.84
C LYS A 98 -12.26 20.03 -15.42
N GLY A 99 -11.23 20.86 -15.41
CA GLY A 99 -11.31 22.24 -14.93
C GLY A 99 -11.37 22.37 -13.39
N GLU A 100 -11.14 21.27 -12.67
CA GLU A 100 -11.20 21.24 -11.19
C GLU A 100 -9.91 21.81 -10.54
N ARG A 101 -8.79 21.86 -11.29
CA ARG A 101 -7.52 22.44 -10.85
C ARG A 101 -6.81 23.18 -11.99
N PRO A 102 -6.08 24.28 -11.68
CA PRO A 102 -5.28 24.96 -12.67
C PRO A 102 -4.04 24.12 -13.06
N PHE A 103 -3.55 24.28 -14.29
CA PHE A 103 -2.31 23.64 -14.72
C PHE A 103 -1.09 24.36 -14.11
N ALA A 104 -0.54 23.82 -13.04
CA ALA A 104 0.61 24.34 -12.31
C ALA A 104 1.57 23.19 -11.91
N PRO A 105 2.35 22.65 -12.87
CA PRO A 105 3.16 21.44 -12.65
C PRO A 105 4.23 21.60 -11.57
N PHE A 106 4.80 22.80 -11.41
CA PHE A 106 5.78 23.05 -10.38
C PHE A 106 5.18 23.02 -8.95
N SER A 107 4.03 23.68 -8.77
CA SER A 107 3.28 23.63 -7.50
C SER A 107 2.82 22.21 -7.19
N PHE A 108 2.40 21.45 -8.19
CA PHE A 108 2.08 20.02 -8.04
C PHE A 108 3.27 19.22 -7.51
N LEU A 109 4.47 19.40 -8.07
CA LEU A 109 5.67 18.67 -7.61
C LEU A 109 6.04 19.00 -6.16
N LEU A 110 5.93 20.27 -5.78
CA LEU A 110 6.22 20.72 -4.41
C LEU A 110 5.18 20.19 -3.40
N SER A 111 3.93 20.02 -3.81
CA SER A 111 2.86 19.52 -2.93
C SER A 111 2.89 18.00 -2.75
N LEU A 112 3.54 17.23 -3.63
CA LEU A 112 3.57 15.77 -3.58
C LEU A 112 3.97 15.17 -2.22
N PRO A 113 4.96 15.70 -1.48
CA PRO A 113 5.35 15.14 -0.19
C PRO A 113 4.34 15.41 0.94
N THR A 114 3.54 16.47 0.83
CA THR A 114 2.68 16.98 1.90
C THR A 114 1.19 16.80 1.61
N ASP A 115 0.82 16.66 0.34
CA ASP A 115 -0.56 16.65 -0.11
C ASP A 115 -0.87 15.39 -0.90
N LEU A 116 -1.89 14.65 -0.48
CA LEU A 116 -2.38 13.50 -1.22
C LEU A 116 -3.28 13.97 -2.36
N VAL A 117 -2.80 13.90 -3.59
CA VAL A 117 -3.58 14.25 -4.79
C VAL A 117 -4.83 13.38 -4.92
N TYR A 118 -4.74 12.14 -4.45
CA TYR A 118 -5.85 11.19 -4.36
C TYR A 118 -5.77 10.42 -3.05
N LEU A 119 -6.80 10.54 -2.22
CA LEU A 119 -6.81 9.98 -0.87
C LEU A 119 -6.39 8.49 -0.79
N PRO A 120 -6.87 7.58 -1.66
CA PRO A 120 -6.42 6.18 -1.65
C PRO A 120 -4.92 5.95 -1.76
N TYR A 121 -4.12 6.93 -2.20
CA TYR A 121 -2.67 6.79 -2.31
C TYR A 121 -1.92 6.85 -0.97
N TRP A 122 -2.60 7.19 0.16
CA TRP A 122 -2.00 7.14 1.50
C TRP A 122 -1.26 5.84 1.78
N PHE A 123 -1.78 4.72 1.27
CA PHE A 123 -1.20 3.40 1.40
C PHE A 123 0.19 3.30 0.74
N LEU A 124 0.39 3.92 -0.43
CA LEU A 124 1.68 3.93 -1.14
C LEU A 124 2.74 4.70 -0.34
N TYR A 125 2.34 5.84 0.26
CA TYR A 125 3.22 6.63 1.12
C TYR A 125 3.58 5.87 2.40
N SER A 126 2.62 5.20 3.03
CA SER A 126 2.87 4.35 4.19
C SER A 126 3.83 3.21 3.86
N TYR A 127 3.65 2.59 2.70
CA TYR A 127 4.55 1.53 2.24
C TYR A 127 5.96 2.06 1.94
N LEU A 128 6.07 3.24 1.35
CA LEU A 128 7.35 3.92 1.15
C LEU A 128 8.05 4.18 2.50
N GLY A 129 7.31 4.66 3.51
CA GLY A 129 7.82 4.82 4.87
C GLY A 129 8.37 3.51 5.46
N VAL A 130 7.65 2.40 5.30
CA VAL A 130 8.14 1.08 5.74
C VAL A 130 9.43 0.68 4.99
N LEU A 131 9.51 0.93 3.68
CA LEU A 131 10.72 0.63 2.90
C LEU A 131 11.94 1.45 3.37
N THR A 132 11.75 2.71 3.76
CA THR A 132 12.85 3.58 4.26
C THR A 132 13.37 3.14 5.62
N ILE A 133 12.50 2.62 6.49
CA ILE A 133 12.87 2.13 7.83
C ILE A 133 13.39 0.68 7.77
N LEU A 134 13.21 -0.02 6.67
CA LEU A 134 13.56 -1.45 6.51
C LEU A 134 15.03 -1.79 6.87
N PRO A 135 16.06 -0.95 6.59
CA PRO A 135 17.43 -1.23 7.02
C PRO A 135 17.58 -1.35 8.54
N ILE A 136 16.75 -0.64 9.32
CA ILE A 136 16.72 -0.70 10.79
C ILE A 136 15.89 -1.90 11.25
N LEU A 137 14.76 -2.17 10.61
CA LEU A 137 13.86 -3.26 10.99
C LEU A 137 14.47 -4.65 10.74
N ARG A 138 15.31 -4.81 9.71
CA ARG A 138 15.95 -6.09 9.38
C ARG A 138 16.83 -6.64 10.52
N PRO A 139 17.86 -5.91 11.00
CA PRO A 139 18.70 -6.40 12.09
C PRO A 139 17.91 -6.61 13.38
N LEU A 140 16.91 -5.76 13.68
CA LEU A 140 16.01 -5.96 14.81
C LEU A 140 15.26 -7.29 14.69
N ALA A 141 14.60 -7.55 13.57
CA ALA A 141 13.82 -8.76 13.37
C ALA A 141 14.69 -10.05 13.33
N GLN A 142 15.91 -9.95 12.78
CA GLN A 142 16.81 -11.11 12.65
C GLN A 142 17.49 -11.49 13.98
N ASN A 143 17.74 -10.52 14.86
CA ASN A 143 18.40 -10.74 16.16
C ASN A 143 17.42 -10.77 17.35
N MET A 144 16.13 -10.67 17.09
CA MET A 144 15.11 -10.66 18.14
C MET A 144 14.98 -12.01 18.82
N SER A 145 15.02 -12.03 20.17
CA SER A 145 14.74 -13.22 20.96
C SER A 145 13.24 -13.59 20.89
N LYS A 146 12.92 -14.87 21.13
CA LYS A 146 11.51 -15.32 21.19
C LYS A 146 10.70 -14.55 22.23
N ASN A 147 11.30 -14.22 23.38
CA ASN A 147 10.63 -13.48 24.45
C ASN A 147 10.31 -12.04 24.02
N THR A 148 11.26 -11.36 23.36
CA THR A 148 11.04 -10.00 22.82
C THR A 148 9.97 -10.01 21.72
N PHE A 149 9.93 -11.07 20.90
CA PHE A 149 8.90 -11.22 19.87
C PHE A 149 7.49 -11.35 20.50
N TRP A 150 7.33 -12.18 21.53
CA TRP A 150 6.05 -12.31 22.25
C TRP A 150 5.64 -11.01 22.93
N TYR A 151 6.60 -10.29 23.56
CA TYR A 151 6.33 -8.98 24.17
C TYR A 151 5.79 -7.94 23.17
N LEU A 152 6.18 -8.00 21.90
CA LEU A 152 5.70 -7.06 20.86
C LEU A 152 4.30 -7.41 20.30
N ILE A 153 3.82 -8.65 20.54
CA ILE A 153 2.52 -9.10 20.04
C ILE A 153 1.41 -8.90 21.07
N ILE A 154 1.76 -8.92 22.37
CA ILE A 154 0.83 -8.72 23.50
C ILE A 154 0.66 -7.24 23.80
#